data_8d083328a881f4a7e03a5be43ba33e31
#
_entry.id   8d083328a881f4a7e03a5be43ba33e31
#
_cell.length_a   1.000
_cell.length_b   1.000
_cell.length_c   1.000
_cell.angle_alpha   90.00
_cell.angle_beta   90.00
_cell.angle_gamma   90.00
#
_symmetry.space_group_name_H-M   'P 1'
#
loop_
_entity.id
_entity.type
_entity.pdbx_description
1 polymer ?
#
loop_
_entity_poly.entity_id
_entity_poly.type
_entity_poly.pdbx_seq_one_letter_code
_entity_poly.pdbx_strand_id
1 'polypeptide(L)'
;MKRSGGVTSVAVVQFVGSIFTLLMAIGHLVGFAMSDRFAPNLPFIKDVLIIGGCFYLALGSLGTATAIGVLALKRWARISTLIFAWILIVIGVLGALSMFAVPMPVLGPSTQHIIVIAKIIVAVVSGILAVIGGWWAWLFTRANVREQFKTATVSAK
;
A
#
# COMPACT_ATOMS: atom_id res chain seq x y z
N MET A 1 -17.61 -5.12 -24.00
CA MET A 1 -17.96 -5.56 -22.63
C MET A 1 -18.05 -4.36 -21.70
N LYS A 2 -19.12 -4.21 -20.91
CA LYS A 2 -19.29 -3.11 -19.95
C LYS A 2 -18.60 -3.50 -18.63
N ARG A 3 -17.59 -2.75 -18.21
CA ARG A 3 -16.91 -2.95 -16.90
C ARG A 3 -17.87 -2.57 -15.78
N SER A 4 -17.80 -3.29 -14.65
CA SER A 4 -18.53 -2.83 -13.46
C SER A 4 -17.83 -1.59 -12.87
N GLY A 5 -18.63 -0.64 -12.37
CA GLY A 5 -18.09 0.56 -11.74
C GLY A 5 -17.11 0.25 -10.59
N GLY A 6 -17.37 -0.82 -9.82
CA GLY A 6 -16.49 -1.25 -8.74
C GLY A 6 -15.09 -1.65 -9.20
N VAL A 7 -14.95 -2.37 -10.32
CA VAL A 7 -13.64 -2.75 -10.89
C VAL A 7 -12.86 -1.50 -11.31
N THR A 8 -13.54 -0.53 -11.93
CA THR A 8 -12.90 0.74 -12.32
C THR A 8 -12.47 1.54 -11.09
N SER A 9 -13.31 1.63 -10.06
CA SER A 9 -12.98 2.36 -8.84
C SER A 9 -11.75 1.77 -8.14
N VAL A 10 -11.67 0.44 -8.02
CA VAL A 10 -10.48 -0.22 -7.43
C VAL A 10 -9.23 0.06 -8.26
N ALA A 11 -9.32 -0.03 -9.60
CA ALA A 11 -8.17 0.26 -10.46
C ALA A 11 -7.68 1.70 -10.30
N VAL A 12 -8.60 2.67 -10.20
CA VAL A 12 -8.25 4.09 -9.98
C VAL A 12 -7.59 4.28 -8.62
N VAL A 13 -8.17 3.74 -7.55
CA VAL A 13 -7.59 3.86 -6.19
C VAL A 13 -6.21 3.19 -6.14
N GLN A 14 -6.06 2.02 -6.75
CA GLN A 14 -4.79 1.31 -6.82
C GLN A 14 -3.75 2.10 -7.62
N PHE A 15 -4.14 2.70 -8.74
CA PHE A 15 -3.25 3.51 -9.56
C PHE A 15 -2.76 4.76 -8.81
N VAL A 16 -3.67 5.49 -8.17
CA VAL A 16 -3.33 6.67 -7.34
C VAL A 16 -2.42 6.28 -6.19
N GLY A 17 -2.75 5.18 -5.47
CA GLY A 17 -1.91 4.65 -4.39
C GLY A 17 -0.51 4.25 -4.87
N SER A 18 -0.42 3.67 -6.08
CA SER A 18 0.87 3.31 -6.69
C SER A 18 1.72 4.52 -7.04
N ILE A 19 1.12 5.59 -7.57
CA ILE A 19 1.83 6.85 -7.82
C ILE A 19 2.39 7.40 -6.50
N PHE A 20 1.58 7.41 -5.44
CA PHE A 20 2.03 7.86 -4.13
C PHE A 20 3.21 7.01 -3.61
N THR A 21 3.14 5.69 -3.78
CA THR A 21 4.22 4.76 -3.42
C THR A 21 5.51 5.04 -4.21
N LEU A 22 5.40 5.36 -5.51
CA LEU A 22 6.54 5.76 -6.34
C LEU A 22 7.15 7.11 -5.89
N LEU A 23 6.32 8.06 -5.49
CA LEU A 23 6.81 9.31 -4.91
C LEU A 23 7.57 9.09 -3.60
N MET A 24 7.09 8.16 -2.75
CA MET A 24 7.81 7.74 -1.55
C MET A 24 9.17 7.10 -1.89
N ALA A 25 9.24 6.27 -2.94
CA ALA A 25 10.50 5.72 -3.43
C ALA A 25 11.50 6.83 -3.80
N ILE A 26 11.05 7.83 -4.55
CA ILE A 26 11.88 8.98 -4.92
C ILE A 26 12.37 9.72 -3.67
N GLY A 27 11.48 9.98 -2.70
CA GLY A 27 11.85 10.61 -1.43
C GLY A 27 12.93 9.85 -0.68
N HIS A 28 12.85 8.52 -0.62
CA HIS A 28 13.87 7.66 0.01
C HIS A 28 15.22 7.73 -0.74
N LEU A 29 15.18 7.70 -2.08
CA LEU A 29 16.40 7.76 -2.89
C LEU A 29 17.08 9.15 -2.80
N VAL A 30 16.29 10.22 -2.78
CA VAL A 30 16.81 11.58 -2.52
C VAL A 30 17.39 11.68 -1.11
N GLY A 31 16.67 11.15 -0.11
CA GLY A 31 17.16 11.07 1.27
C GLY A 31 18.48 10.30 1.38
N PHE A 32 18.59 9.18 0.65
CA PHE A 32 19.84 8.42 0.55
C PHE A 32 20.98 9.27 -0.03
N ALA A 33 20.74 9.96 -1.15
CA ALA A 33 21.76 10.81 -1.79
C ALA A 33 22.20 11.99 -0.90
N MET A 34 21.33 12.44 0.00
CA MET A 34 21.60 13.56 0.92
C MET A 34 22.02 13.13 2.33
N SER A 35 22.00 11.84 2.63
CA SER A 35 22.20 11.31 3.99
C SER A 35 23.54 11.73 4.62
N ASP A 36 24.62 11.86 3.84
CA ASP A 36 25.92 12.31 4.32
C ASP A 36 25.91 13.75 4.85
N ARG A 37 24.98 14.58 4.35
CA ARG A 37 24.86 15.97 4.80
C ARG A 37 24.05 16.12 6.08
N PHE A 38 23.03 15.26 6.27
CA PHE A 38 22.07 15.39 7.38
C PHE A 38 22.37 14.46 8.55
N ALA A 39 22.99 13.31 8.28
CA ALA A 39 23.22 12.28 9.29
C ALA A 39 24.57 11.55 9.09
N PRO A 40 25.71 12.27 9.08
CA PRO A 40 27.01 11.67 8.77
C PRO A 40 27.43 10.58 9.76
N ASN A 41 26.93 10.65 11.00
CA ASN A 41 27.29 9.74 12.09
C ASN A 41 26.35 8.54 12.24
N LEU A 42 25.38 8.34 11.30
CA LEU A 42 24.36 7.30 11.38
C LEU A 42 24.37 6.43 10.11
N PRO A 43 25.39 5.56 9.92
CA PRO A 43 25.56 4.80 8.68
C PRO A 43 24.34 3.90 8.35
N PHE A 44 23.65 3.37 9.37
CA PHE A 44 22.46 2.54 9.18
C PHE A 44 21.30 3.27 8.46
N ILE A 45 21.27 4.61 8.50
CA ILE A 45 20.24 5.39 7.81
C ILE A 45 20.33 5.20 6.30
N LYS A 46 21.54 5.09 5.75
CA LYS A 46 21.73 4.82 4.31
C LYS A 46 21.12 3.50 3.90
N ASP A 47 21.36 2.45 4.69
CA ASP A 47 20.83 1.12 4.41
C ASP A 47 19.29 1.13 4.47
N VAL A 48 18.70 1.77 5.46
CA VAL A 48 17.24 1.92 5.58
C VAL A 48 16.66 2.68 4.39
N LEU A 49 17.29 3.78 3.98
CA LEU A 49 16.80 4.61 2.88
C LEU A 49 16.89 3.89 1.53
N ILE A 50 17.99 3.20 1.23
CA ILE A 50 18.14 2.47 -0.04
C ILE A 50 17.22 1.25 -0.10
N ILE A 51 17.14 0.47 0.97
CA ILE A 51 16.25 -0.69 1.04
C ILE A 51 14.78 -0.24 0.94
N GLY A 52 14.38 0.79 1.69
CA GLY A 52 13.06 1.38 1.63
C GLY A 52 12.73 1.92 0.24
N GLY A 53 13.65 2.65 -0.39
CA GLY A 53 13.51 3.16 -1.74
C GLY A 53 13.29 2.07 -2.78
N CYS A 54 14.11 1.01 -2.77
CA CYS A 54 13.96 -0.14 -3.65
C CYS A 54 12.62 -0.89 -3.42
N PHE A 55 12.23 -1.05 -2.16
CA PHE A 55 10.96 -1.69 -1.80
C PHE A 55 9.75 -0.90 -2.30
N TYR A 56 9.70 0.41 -2.07
CA TYR A 56 8.63 1.26 -2.57
C TYR A 56 8.61 1.35 -4.09
N LEU A 57 9.77 1.35 -4.75
CA LEU A 57 9.87 1.32 -6.20
C LEU A 57 9.25 0.03 -6.77
N ALA A 58 9.59 -1.12 -6.21
CA ALA A 58 9.04 -2.41 -6.62
C ALA A 58 7.52 -2.47 -6.40
N LEU A 59 7.04 -2.07 -5.22
CA LEU A 59 5.60 -2.06 -4.91
C LEU A 59 4.82 -1.10 -5.80
N GLY A 60 5.32 0.11 -6.01
CA GLY A 60 4.67 1.11 -6.85
C GLY A 60 4.59 0.68 -8.32
N SER A 61 5.66 0.08 -8.83
CA SER A 61 5.69 -0.45 -10.21
C SER A 61 4.72 -1.62 -10.40
N LEU A 62 4.72 -2.59 -9.46
CA LEU A 62 3.78 -3.71 -9.47
C LEU A 62 2.33 -3.23 -9.31
N GLY A 63 2.08 -2.28 -8.44
CA GLY A 63 0.75 -1.71 -8.23
C GLY A 63 0.23 -1.01 -9.49
N THR A 64 1.08 -0.21 -10.16
CA THR A 64 0.74 0.45 -11.44
C THR A 64 0.43 -0.58 -12.53
N ALA A 65 1.29 -1.58 -12.71
CA ALA A 65 1.08 -2.64 -13.68
C ALA A 65 -0.23 -3.41 -13.40
N THR A 66 -0.50 -3.69 -12.12
CA THR A 66 -1.72 -4.36 -11.69
C THR A 66 -2.97 -3.51 -11.98
N ALA A 67 -2.93 -2.21 -11.69
CA ALA A 67 -4.04 -1.31 -11.97
C ALA A 67 -4.38 -1.26 -13.46
N ILE A 68 -3.37 -1.16 -14.33
CA ILE A 68 -3.53 -1.22 -15.79
C ILE A 68 -4.09 -2.60 -16.20
N GLY A 69 -3.59 -3.68 -15.63
CA GLY A 69 -4.07 -5.04 -15.88
C GLY A 69 -5.52 -5.24 -15.46
N VAL A 70 -5.96 -4.64 -14.35
CA VAL A 70 -7.36 -4.65 -13.89
C VAL A 70 -8.25 -3.89 -14.89
N LEU A 71 -7.81 -2.73 -15.36
CA LEU A 71 -8.51 -1.98 -16.41
C LEU A 71 -8.59 -2.78 -17.70
N ALA A 72 -7.60 -3.57 -18.04
CA ALA A 72 -7.60 -4.48 -19.19
C ALA A 72 -8.29 -5.83 -18.92
N LEU A 73 -8.92 -6.03 -17.75
CA LEU A 73 -9.58 -7.26 -17.30
C LEU A 73 -8.71 -8.52 -17.41
N LYS A 74 -7.38 -8.37 -17.23
CA LYS A 74 -6.46 -9.50 -17.29
C LYS A 74 -6.57 -10.37 -16.03
N ARG A 75 -6.60 -11.70 -16.19
CA ARG A 75 -6.78 -12.66 -15.07
C ARG A 75 -5.70 -12.52 -14.00
N TRP A 76 -4.43 -12.34 -14.41
CA TRP A 76 -3.33 -12.18 -13.48
C TRP A 76 -3.50 -10.94 -12.59
N ALA A 77 -4.00 -9.83 -13.15
CA ALA A 77 -4.19 -8.60 -12.41
C ALA A 77 -5.25 -8.75 -11.30
N ARG A 78 -6.30 -9.56 -11.54
CA ARG A 78 -7.26 -9.90 -10.50
C ARG A 78 -6.60 -10.64 -9.33
N ILE A 79 -5.73 -11.61 -9.62
CA ILE A 79 -5.01 -12.38 -8.59
C ILE A 79 -4.06 -11.44 -7.81
N SER A 80 -3.30 -10.61 -8.52
CA SER A 80 -2.42 -9.62 -7.91
C SER A 80 -3.20 -8.65 -7.00
N THR A 81 -4.35 -8.16 -7.44
CA THR A 81 -5.18 -7.27 -6.61
C THR A 81 -5.67 -7.98 -5.34
N LEU A 82 -6.02 -9.26 -5.41
CA LEU A 82 -6.39 -10.03 -4.22
C LEU A 82 -5.19 -10.20 -3.26
N ILE A 83 -3.99 -10.43 -3.79
CA ILE A 83 -2.77 -10.50 -2.98
C ILE A 83 -2.53 -9.14 -2.29
N PHE A 84 -2.61 -8.03 -3.03
CA PHE A 84 -2.49 -6.69 -2.44
C PHE A 84 -3.56 -6.42 -1.37
N ALA A 85 -4.81 -6.85 -1.62
CA ALA A 85 -5.89 -6.71 -0.65
C ALA A 85 -5.57 -7.42 0.67
N TRP A 86 -5.08 -8.66 0.62
CA TRP A 86 -4.67 -9.40 1.81
C TRP A 86 -3.47 -8.77 2.52
N ILE A 87 -2.48 -8.28 1.77
CA ILE A 87 -1.34 -7.55 2.33
C ILE A 87 -1.82 -6.30 3.09
N LEU A 88 -2.74 -5.52 2.51
CA LEU A 88 -3.30 -4.33 3.16
C LEU A 88 -4.05 -4.68 4.45
N ILE A 89 -4.83 -5.78 4.45
CA ILE A 89 -5.53 -6.25 5.66
C ILE A 89 -4.51 -6.61 6.74
N VAL A 90 -3.50 -7.40 6.40
CA VAL A 90 -2.48 -7.86 7.36
C VAL A 90 -1.70 -6.67 7.92
N ILE A 91 -1.21 -5.78 7.07
CA ILE A 91 -0.47 -4.57 7.51
C ILE A 91 -1.38 -3.67 8.35
N GLY A 92 -2.64 -3.48 7.93
CA GLY A 92 -3.59 -2.66 8.67
C GLY A 92 -3.89 -3.24 10.06
N VAL A 93 -4.13 -4.54 10.16
CA VAL A 93 -4.39 -5.20 11.44
C VAL A 93 -3.15 -5.18 12.34
N LEU A 94 -1.98 -5.57 11.80
CA LEU A 94 -0.73 -5.56 12.57
C LEU A 94 -0.32 -4.14 12.99
N GLY A 95 -0.50 -3.15 12.12
CA GLY A 95 -0.24 -1.75 12.44
C GLY A 95 -1.15 -1.23 13.56
N ALA A 96 -2.43 -1.57 13.54
CA ALA A 96 -3.34 -1.22 14.63
C ALA A 96 -2.96 -1.93 15.94
N LEU A 97 -2.66 -3.22 15.91
CA LEU A 97 -2.27 -4.01 17.09
C LEU A 97 -0.94 -3.52 17.69
N SER A 98 0.04 -3.13 16.86
CA SER A 98 1.32 -2.63 17.34
C SER A 98 1.19 -1.38 18.22
N MET A 99 0.15 -0.58 18.02
CA MET A 99 -0.10 0.61 18.84
C MET A 99 -0.45 0.27 20.28
N PHE A 100 -1.03 -0.91 20.53
CA PHE A 100 -1.33 -1.38 21.88
C PHE A 100 -0.12 -2.10 22.52
N ALA A 101 0.72 -2.73 21.70
CA ALA A 101 1.86 -3.50 22.17
C ALA A 101 3.09 -2.63 22.53
N VAL A 102 3.23 -1.43 21.93
CA VAL A 102 4.37 -0.53 22.23
C VAL A 102 4.11 0.24 23.51
N PRO A 103 4.88 -0.02 24.61
CA PRO A 103 4.73 0.72 25.84
C PRO A 103 5.06 2.20 25.61
N MET A 104 4.38 3.09 26.35
CA MET A 104 4.71 4.51 26.33
C MET A 104 6.00 4.73 27.12
N PRO A 105 7.07 5.27 26.52
CA PRO A 105 8.23 5.66 27.28
C PRO A 105 7.84 6.77 28.27
N VAL A 106 8.47 6.75 29.45
CA VAL A 106 8.30 7.79 30.47
C VAL A 106 9.09 9.02 30.02
N LEU A 107 8.43 9.88 29.25
CA LEU A 107 8.99 11.12 28.71
C LEU A 107 8.25 12.31 29.31
N GLY A 108 8.82 13.50 29.18
CA GLY A 108 8.18 14.73 29.67
C GLY A 108 6.79 14.98 29.01
N PRO A 109 5.90 15.78 29.69
CA PRO A 109 4.51 15.95 29.28
C PRO A 109 4.33 16.38 27.80
N SER A 110 5.17 17.28 27.32
CA SER A 110 5.13 17.77 25.92
C SER A 110 5.38 16.66 24.90
N THR A 111 6.28 15.73 25.20
CA THR A 111 6.63 14.61 24.30
C THR A 111 5.55 13.52 24.34
N GLN A 112 4.89 13.32 25.47
CA GLN A 112 3.78 12.37 25.59
C GLN A 112 2.62 12.71 24.65
N HIS A 113 2.23 13.99 24.55
CA HIS A 113 1.18 14.43 23.64
C HIS A 113 1.49 14.09 22.18
N ILE A 114 2.74 14.32 21.74
CA ILE A 114 3.17 14.00 20.36
C ILE A 114 3.06 12.50 20.09
N ILE A 115 3.50 11.66 21.04
CA ILE A 115 3.41 10.20 20.90
C ILE A 115 1.96 9.72 20.83
N VAL A 116 1.07 10.27 21.66
CA VAL A 116 -0.36 9.92 21.62
C VAL A 116 -0.97 10.28 20.27
N ILE A 117 -0.70 11.48 19.75
CA ILE A 117 -1.17 11.92 18.43
C ILE A 117 -0.63 10.99 17.34
N ALA A 118 0.67 10.67 17.37
CA ALA A 118 1.28 9.76 16.40
C ALA A 118 0.62 8.37 16.44
N LYS A 119 0.36 7.81 17.62
CA LYS A 119 -0.35 6.53 17.78
C LYS A 119 -1.76 6.58 17.19
N ILE A 120 -2.52 7.64 17.44
CA ILE A 120 -3.86 7.82 16.89
C ILE A 120 -3.81 7.87 15.36
N ILE A 121 -2.88 8.64 14.80
CA ILE A 121 -2.71 8.75 13.34
C ILE A 121 -2.40 7.37 12.74
N VAL A 122 -1.45 6.63 13.31
CA VAL A 122 -1.08 5.29 12.82
C VAL A 122 -2.26 4.33 12.94
N ALA A 123 -3.01 4.34 14.04
CA ALA A 123 -4.17 3.49 14.22
C ALA A 123 -5.27 3.79 13.19
N VAL A 124 -5.56 5.06 12.94
CA VAL A 124 -6.54 5.48 11.94
C VAL A 124 -6.12 5.07 10.53
N VAL A 125 -4.87 5.36 10.14
CA VAL A 125 -4.34 4.97 8.83
C VAL A 125 -4.38 3.45 8.66
N SER A 126 -3.97 2.71 9.67
CA SER A 126 -3.99 1.24 9.67
C SER A 126 -5.42 0.70 9.52
N GLY A 127 -6.39 1.28 10.21
CA GLY A 127 -7.80 0.94 10.08
C GLY A 127 -8.33 1.18 8.66
N ILE A 128 -7.98 2.32 8.06
CA ILE A 128 -8.35 2.66 6.68
C ILE A 128 -7.77 1.62 5.70
N LEU A 129 -6.50 1.24 5.85
CA LEU A 129 -5.87 0.23 5.00
C LEU A 129 -6.57 -1.12 5.10
N ALA A 130 -6.92 -1.56 6.31
CA ALA A 130 -7.66 -2.81 6.52
C ALA A 130 -9.05 -2.78 5.85
N VAL A 131 -9.78 -1.66 5.96
CA VAL A 131 -11.09 -1.48 5.34
C VAL A 131 -10.99 -1.49 3.80
N ILE A 132 -10.01 -0.79 3.23
CA ILE A 132 -9.77 -0.79 1.78
C ILE A 132 -9.44 -2.19 1.30
N GLY A 133 -8.54 -2.90 1.99
CA GLY A 133 -8.18 -4.28 1.66
C GLY A 133 -9.38 -5.22 1.74
N GLY A 134 -10.19 -5.12 2.79
CA GLY A 134 -11.42 -5.90 2.94
C GLY A 134 -12.42 -5.65 1.83
N TRP A 135 -12.63 -4.39 1.45
CA TRP A 135 -13.50 -4.02 0.34
C TRP A 135 -12.99 -4.58 -1.00
N TRP A 136 -11.69 -4.50 -1.28
CA TRP A 136 -11.10 -5.09 -2.49
C TRP A 136 -11.25 -6.60 -2.52
N ALA A 137 -10.92 -7.29 -1.42
CA ALA A 137 -11.06 -8.73 -1.32
C ALA A 137 -12.52 -9.17 -1.58
N TRP A 138 -13.48 -8.51 -0.94
CA TRP A 138 -14.90 -8.78 -1.13
C TRP A 138 -15.36 -8.54 -2.58
N LEU A 139 -14.95 -7.42 -3.21
CA LEU A 139 -15.33 -7.10 -4.57
C LEU A 139 -14.81 -8.14 -5.57
N PHE A 140 -13.52 -8.50 -5.48
CA PHE A 140 -12.87 -9.40 -6.44
C PHE A 140 -13.17 -10.88 -6.20
N THR A 141 -13.80 -11.23 -5.10
CA THR A 141 -14.34 -12.60 -4.84
C THR A 141 -15.75 -12.79 -5.40
N ARG A 142 -16.50 -11.72 -5.70
CA ARG A 142 -17.84 -11.82 -6.25
C ARG A 142 -17.86 -12.54 -7.62
N ALA A 143 -18.87 -13.41 -7.82
CA ALA A 143 -19.04 -14.20 -9.04
C ALA A 143 -19.09 -13.31 -10.30
N ASN A 144 -19.90 -12.25 -10.28
CA ASN A 144 -20.07 -11.32 -11.40
C ASN A 144 -18.75 -10.65 -11.83
N VAL A 145 -17.87 -10.34 -10.88
CA VAL A 145 -16.55 -9.77 -11.18
C VAL A 145 -15.61 -10.83 -11.74
N ARG A 146 -15.65 -12.06 -11.17
CA ARG A 146 -14.86 -13.20 -11.68
C ARG A 146 -15.16 -13.49 -13.15
N GLU A 147 -16.43 -13.44 -13.54
CA GLU A 147 -16.85 -13.73 -14.91
C GLU A 147 -16.35 -12.70 -15.92
N GLN A 148 -16.32 -11.40 -15.54
CA GLN A 148 -15.78 -10.36 -16.42
C GLN A 148 -14.32 -10.64 -16.83
N PHE A 149 -13.50 -11.16 -15.91
CA PHE A 149 -12.10 -11.52 -16.20
C PHE A 149 -11.97 -12.83 -16.99
N LYS A 150 -12.93 -13.75 -16.91
CA LYS A 150 -12.93 -15.00 -17.71
C LYS A 150 -13.31 -14.70 -19.17
N THR A 151 -14.38 -13.97 -19.38
CA THR A 151 -14.94 -13.70 -20.71
C THR A 151 -14.01 -12.83 -21.55
N ALA A 152 -13.33 -11.85 -20.93
CA ALA A 152 -12.34 -11.03 -21.63
C ALA A 152 -11.16 -11.85 -22.19
N THR A 153 -10.78 -12.94 -21.52
CA THR A 153 -9.68 -13.81 -21.96
C THR A 153 -10.08 -14.68 -23.17
N VAL A 154 -11.35 -15.05 -23.29
CA VAL A 154 -11.86 -15.87 -24.41
C VAL A 154 -12.01 -15.03 -25.68
N SER A 155 -12.40 -13.76 -25.55
CA SER A 155 -12.58 -12.84 -26.69
C SER A 155 -11.27 -12.32 -27.28
N ALA A 156 -10.13 -12.54 -26.61
CA ALA A 156 -8.81 -12.08 -27.05
C ALA A 156 -7.98 -13.15 -27.77
N LYS A 157 -8.54 -14.36 -27.95
CA LYS A 157 -8.05 -15.45 -28.79
C LYS A 157 -8.78 -15.47 -30.13
#